data_bb8dfe9e31ea407dd96eb0647133de35
#
_entry.id   bb8dfe9e31ea407dd96eb0647133de35
#
_cell.length_a   1.000
_cell.length_b   1.000
_cell.length_c   1.000
_cell.angle_alpha   90.00
_cell.angle_beta   90.00
_cell.angle_gamma   90.00
#
_symmetry.space_group_name_H-M   'P 1'
#
loop_
_entity.id
_entity.type
_entity.pdbx_description
1 polymer ?
#
loop_
_entity_poly.entity_id
_entity_poly.type
_entity_poly.pdbx_seq_one_letter_code
_entity_poly.pdbx_strand_id
1 'polypeptide(L)'
;NPTTGVYEARIAAMEGGIGALATATGAAAVTYAVLNVTGAGDNIVALSTLYGGTFALFMHTLKQFGIECRLIDPDRPEDLPGLVDERTRLVFGETICNPKLNVVDIDAWAEASHALGLPFIIDSTVATPYLCRPIEHGADVVVHSTTKYMGGHGTSMGGAIVDAGNFDWAAHADRFPMMATPDA
;
A
#
# COMPACT_ATOMS: atom_id res chain seq x y z
N ASN A 1 14.68 -2.39 -18.04
CA ASN A 1 15.85 -1.56 -18.19
C ASN A 1 16.86 -1.91 -17.08
N PRO A 2 18.14 -2.25 -17.41
CA PRO A 2 19.13 -2.68 -16.40
C PRO A 2 19.35 -1.65 -15.29
N THR A 3 19.38 -0.36 -15.61
CA THR A 3 19.54 0.72 -14.62
C THR A 3 18.36 0.79 -13.65
N THR A 4 17.14 0.64 -14.16
CA THR A 4 15.94 0.58 -13.33
C THR A 4 15.97 -0.65 -12.43
N GLY A 5 16.40 -1.81 -12.94
CA GLY A 5 16.54 -3.03 -12.16
C GLY A 5 17.53 -2.90 -10.98
N VAL A 6 18.61 -2.14 -11.14
CA VAL A 6 19.53 -1.83 -10.02
C VAL A 6 18.85 -0.99 -8.95
N TYR A 7 18.06 -0.01 -9.35
CA TYR A 7 17.27 0.81 -8.43
C TYR A 7 16.23 -0.04 -7.67
N GLU A 8 15.47 -0.87 -8.39
CA GLU A 8 14.45 -1.76 -7.82
C GLU A 8 15.05 -2.73 -6.80
N ALA A 9 16.15 -3.39 -7.16
CA ALA A 9 16.86 -4.30 -6.27
C ALA A 9 17.35 -3.61 -4.98
N ARG A 10 17.82 -2.35 -5.09
CA ARG A 10 18.24 -1.57 -3.92
C ARG A 10 17.07 -1.21 -3.00
N ILE A 11 15.96 -0.74 -3.57
CA ILE A 11 14.78 -0.39 -2.77
C ILE A 11 14.23 -1.62 -2.05
N ALA A 12 14.10 -2.75 -2.76
CA ALA A 12 13.69 -4.02 -2.16
C ALA A 12 14.60 -4.41 -0.99
N ALA A 13 15.92 -4.36 -1.18
CA ALA A 13 16.89 -4.68 -0.13
C ALA A 13 16.82 -3.72 1.07
N MET A 14 16.55 -2.44 0.85
CA MET A 14 16.44 -1.44 1.92
C MET A 14 15.20 -1.65 2.78
N GLU A 15 14.06 -2.02 2.15
CA GLU A 15 12.81 -2.34 2.85
C GLU A 15 12.79 -3.75 3.47
N GLY A 16 13.62 -4.67 2.98
CA GLY A 16 13.58 -6.08 3.34
C GLY A 16 12.56 -6.89 2.54
N GLY A 17 12.11 -6.38 1.39
CA GLY A 17 11.17 -7.04 0.50
C GLY A 17 11.82 -8.02 -0.47
N ILE A 18 10.99 -8.88 -1.09
CA ILE A 18 11.45 -9.86 -2.10
C ILE A 18 11.64 -9.25 -3.47
N GLY A 19 10.99 -8.11 -3.74
CA GLY A 19 11.08 -7.41 -5.01
C GLY A 19 10.53 -6.00 -4.93
N ALA A 20 10.89 -5.17 -5.91
CA ALA A 20 10.34 -3.83 -6.04
C ALA A 20 10.08 -3.49 -7.51
N LEU A 21 9.13 -2.59 -7.74
CA LEU A 21 8.79 -2.01 -9.03
C LEU A 21 8.96 -0.49 -8.99
N ALA A 22 9.77 0.04 -9.89
CA ALA A 22 9.91 1.47 -10.08
C ALA A 22 8.71 2.06 -10.83
N THR A 23 8.23 3.20 -10.37
CA THR A 23 7.14 3.94 -11.00
C THR A 23 7.52 5.39 -11.26
N ALA A 24 6.79 6.05 -12.14
CA ALA A 24 7.08 7.44 -12.52
C ALA A 24 6.89 8.43 -11.36
N THR A 25 6.01 8.14 -10.43
CA THR A 25 5.67 8.99 -9.28
C THR A 25 5.14 8.16 -8.11
N GLY A 26 5.13 8.72 -6.90
CA GLY A 26 4.47 8.10 -5.75
C GLY A 26 2.96 7.90 -5.96
N ALA A 27 2.29 8.84 -6.62
CA ALA A 27 0.87 8.68 -6.97
C ALA A 27 0.64 7.49 -7.92
N ALA A 28 1.55 7.26 -8.88
CA ALA A 28 1.50 6.07 -9.73
C ALA A 28 1.75 4.79 -8.92
N ALA A 29 2.68 4.81 -7.95
CA ALA A 29 2.94 3.69 -7.07
C ALA A 29 1.67 3.29 -6.28
N VAL A 30 1.02 4.25 -5.62
CA VAL A 30 -0.25 4.01 -4.90
C VAL A 30 -1.32 3.49 -5.84
N THR A 31 -1.50 4.13 -7.01
CA THR A 31 -2.53 3.74 -7.98
C THR A 31 -2.32 2.30 -8.46
N TYR A 32 -1.09 1.94 -8.83
CA TYR A 32 -0.80 0.60 -9.34
C TYR A 32 -0.90 -0.47 -8.26
N ALA A 33 -0.43 -0.19 -7.03
CA ALA A 33 -0.54 -1.12 -5.92
C ALA A 33 -2.03 -1.45 -5.63
N VAL A 34 -2.90 -0.45 -5.65
CA VAL A 34 -4.33 -0.63 -5.42
C VAL A 34 -5.01 -1.33 -6.62
N LEU A 35 -4.80 -0.83 -7.84
CA LEU A 35 -5.47 -1.38 -9.03
C LEU A 35 -4.99 -2.79 -9.39
N ASN A 36 -3.82 -3.22 -8.91
CA ASN A 36 -3.32 -4.57 -9.12
C ASN A 36 -4.19 -5.63 -8.45
N VAL A 37 -4.90 -5.27 -7.37
CA VAL A 37 -5.72 -6.21 -6.59
C VAL A 37 -7.20 -5.83 -6.54
N THR A 38 -7.61 -4.72 -7.19
CA THR A 38 -8.99 -4.25 -7.20
C THR A 38 -9.55 -4.11 -8.61
N GLY A 39 -10.84 -4.30 -8.75
CA GLY A 39 -11.60 -4.08 -9.98
C GLY A 39 -12.93 -3.37 -9.73
N ALA A 40 -13.68 -3.11 -10.80
CA ALA A 40 -15.00 -2.49 -10.69
C ALA A 40 -15.95 -3.35 -9.84
N GLY A 41 -16.58 -2.72 -8.87
CA GLY A 41 -17.46 -3.35 -7.87
C GLY A 41 -16.76 -3.73 -6.57
N ASP A 42 -15.43 -3.66 -6.51
CA ASP A 42 -14.67 -3.88 -5.27
C ASP A 42 -14.63 -2.65 -4.37
N ASN A 43 -14.18 -2.85 -3.15
CA ASN A 43 -13.91 -1.77 -2.20
C ASN A 43 -12.58 -1.97 -1.48
N ILE A 44 -12.09 -0.88 -0.93
CA ILE A 44 -10.91 -0.83 -0.06
C ILE A 44 -11.27 -0.14 1.25
N VAL A 45 -10.55 -0.48 2.32
CA VAL A 45 -10.58 0.29 3.56
C VAL A 45 -9.30 1.10 3.66
N ALA A 46 -9.40 2.39 3.95
CA ALA A 46 -8.24 3.25 4.11
C ALA A 46 -8.31 4.04 5.42
N LEU A 47 -7.15 4.19 6.07
CA LEU A 47 -7.05 5.04 7.24
C LEU A 47 -7.43 6.48 6.86
N SER A 48 -8.21 7.16 7.68
CA SER A 48 -8.78 8.47 7.35
C SER A 48 -7.75 9.60 7.30
N THR A 49 -6.56 9.35 7.82
CA THR A 49 -5.45 10.30 7.81
C THR A 49 -4.51 10.01 6.63
N LEU A 50 -4.81 10.58 5.47
CA LEU A 50 -4.09 10.37 4.23
C LEU A 50 -3.52 11.67 3.68
N TYR A 51 -2.43 11.56 2.92
CA TYR A 51 -1.99 12.62 2.04
C TYR A 51 -3.11 13.07 1.10
N GLY A 52 -3.27 14.38 0.89
CA GLY A 52 -4.39 14.92 0.12
C GLY A 52 -4.53 14.35 -1.30
N GLY A 53 -3.40 14.03 -1.97
CA GLY A 53 -3.42 13.38 -3.28
C GLY A 53 -3.96 11.96 -3.23
N THR A 54 -3.58 11.17 -2.22
CA THR A 54 -4.08 9.81 -1.99
C THR A 54 -5.56 9.84 -1.60
N PHE A 55 -5.95 10.77 -0.74
CA PHE A 55 -7.36 10.98 -0.39
C PHE A 55 -8.21 11.28 -1.65
N ALA A 56 -7.76 12.21 -2.49
CA ALA A 56 -8.46 12.56 -3.73
C ALA A 56 -8.52 11.37 -4.71
N LEU A 57 -7.44 10.59 -4.83
CA LEU A 57 -7.42 9.37 -5.62
C LEU A 57 -8.50 8.39 -5.14
N PHE A 58 -8.55 8.11 -3.83
CA PHE A 58 -9.46 7.12 -3.28
C PHE A 58 -10.92 7.56 -3.27
N MET A 59 -11.18 8.80 -2.86
CA MET A 59 -12.55 9.28 -2.71
C MET A 59 -13.21 9.74 -4.02
N HIS A 60 -12.42 10.12 -5.01
CA HIS A 60 -12.95 10.69 -6.24
C HIS A 60 -12.58 9.90 -7.49
N THR A 61 -11.29 9.55 -7.67
CA THR A 61 -10.82 8.92 -8.90
C THR A 61 -11.21 7.45 -8.95
N LEU A 62 -10.95 6.66 -7.89
CA LEU A 62 -11.29 5.23 -7.85
C LEU A 62 -12.80 5.01 -7.98
N LYS A 63 -13.60 5.93 -7.47
CA LYS A 63 -15.07 5.89 -7.65
C LYS A 63 -15.49 5.91 -9.12
N GLN A 64 -14.75 6.60 -10.00
CA GLN A 64 -15.01 6.61 -11.43
C GLN A 64 -14.70 5.27 -12.09
N PHE A 65 -13.83 4.46 -11.49
CA PHE A 65 -13.54 3.09 -11.90
C PHE A 65 -14.45 2.05 -11.22
N GLY A 66 -15.45 2.51 -10.45
CA GLY A 66 -16.38 1.62 -9.74
C GLY A 66 -15.80 0.98 -8.48
N ILE A 67 -14.72 1.54 -7.92
CA ILE A 67 -14.10 1.07 -6.68
C ILE A 67 -14.49 2.02 -5.55
N GLU A 68 -15.05 1.48 -4.47
CA GLU A 68 -15.42 2.22 -3.27
C GLU A 68 -14.23 2.32 -2.30
N CYS A 69 -14.08 3.46 -1.64
CA CYS A 69 -13.16 3.58 -0.49
C CYS A 69 -13.96 3.90 0.77
N ARG A 70 -13.73 3.10 1.81
CA ARG A 70 -14.30 3.26 3.16
C ARG A 70 -13.20 3.76 4.08
N LEU A 71 -13.47 4.87 4.78
CA LEU A 71 -12.50 5.45 5.69
C LEU A 71 -12.70 4.95 7.12
N ILE A 72 -11.58 4.68 7.79
CA ILE A 72 -11.54 4.22 9.18
C ILE A 72 -10.62 5.11 10.01
N ASP A 73 -10.92 5.24 11.30
CA ASP A 73 -10.05 5.96 12.25
C ASP A 73 -8.73 5.19 12.42
N PRO A 74 -7.55 5.81 12.22
CA PRO A 74 -6.26 5.15 12.35
C PRO A 74 -5.96 4.60 13.75
N ASP A 75 -6.65 5.10 14.78
CA ASP A 75 -6.46 4.69 16.17
C ASP A 75 -7.42 3.55 16.58
N ARG A 76 -8.21 3.01 15.62
CA ARG A 76 -9.27 2.02 15.91
C ARG A 76 -9.25 0.81 14.98
N PRO A 77 -8.18 -0.01 14.98
CA PRO A 77 -8.13 -1.22 14.16
C PRO A 77 -9.23 -2.23 14.50
N GLU A 78 -9.76 -2.21 15.73
CA GLU A 78 -10.85 -3.07 16.17
C GLU A 78 -12.19 -2.83 15.45
N ASP A 79 -12.36 -1.66 14.82
CA ASP A 79 -13.55 -1.35 14.03
C ASP A 79 -13.49 -1.89 12.59
N LEU A 80 -12.32 -2.37 12.15
CA LEU A 80 -12.11 -2.86 10.78
C LEU A 80 -13.13 -3.93 10.33
N PRO A 81 -13.50 -4.93 11.15
CA PRO A 81 -14.47 -5.94 10.73
C PRO A 81 -15.83 -5.38 10.33
N GLY A 82 -16.21 -4.22 10.87
CA GLY A 82 -17.47 -3.54 10.54
C GLY A 82 -17.49 -2.89 9.16
N LEU A 83 -16.34 -2.73 8.52
CA LEU A 83 -16.19 -2.09 7.21
C LEU A 83 -15.79 -3.07 6.09
N VAL A 84 -15.52 -4.33 6.43
CA VAL A 84 -15.06 -5.36 5.50
C VAL A 84 -16.23 -6.23 5.03
N ASP A 85 -16.27 -6.52 3.74
CA ASP A 85 -17.17 -7.47 3.11
C ASP A 85 -16.44 -8.35 2.07
N GLU A 86 -17.19 -9.16 1.32
CA GLU A 86 -16.66 -10.08 0.30
C GLU A 86 -15.91 -9.37 -0.83
N ARG A 87 -16.19 -8.08 -1.05
CA ARG A 87 -15.61 -7.24 -2.10
C ARG A 87 -14.44 -6.39 -1.61
N THR A 88 -14.15 -6.43 -0.32
CA THR A 88 -13.00 -5.70 0.22
C THR A 88 -11.72 -6.38 -0.21
N ARG A 89 -10.76 -5.63 -0.77
CA ARG A 89 -9.54 -6.17 -1.35
C ARG A 89 -8.27 -5.84 -0.57
N LEU A 90 -8.24 -4.74 0.15
CA LEU A 90 -7.06 -4.34 0.90
C LEU A 90 -7.40 -3.35 2.01
N VAL A 91 -6.47 -3.21 2.94
CA VAL A 91 -6.40 -2.09 3.87
C VAL A 91 -5.21 -1.20 3.48
N PHE A 92 -5.41 0.13 3.52
CA PHE A 92 -4.36 1.09 3.16
C PHE A 92 -4.11 2.10 4.27
N GLY A 93 -2.83 2.38 4.56
CA GLY A 93 -2.41 3.39 5.53
C GLY A 93 -1.17 4.16 5.11
N GLU A 94 -0.76 5.12 5.94
CA GLU A 94 0.51 5.84 5.86
C GLU A 94 1.25 5.71 7.19
N THR A 95 2.55 5.42 7.15
CA THR A 95 3.36 5.28 8.39
C THR A 95 3.34 6.54 9.23
N ILE A 96 3.52 7.68 8.59
CA ILE A 96 3.41 9.01 9.16
C ILE A 96 2.56 9.84 8.22
N CYS A 97 1.37 10.19 8.67
CA CYS A 97 0.38 10.90 7.85
C CYS A 97 0.79 12.36 7.58
N ASN A 98 0.48 12.83 6.39
CA ASN A 98 0.58 14.24 6.02
C ASN A 98 -0.83 14.82 5.78
N PRO A 99 -1.32 15.85 6.53
CA PRO A 99 -0.53 16.77 7.37
C PRO A 99 -0.58 16.52 8.89
N LYS A 100 -1.36 15.56 9.38
CA LYS A 100 -1.59 15.39 10.83
C LYS A 100 -0.36 14.89 11.61
N LEU A 101 0.60 14.25 10.93
CA LEU A 101 1.82 13.68 11.51
C LEU A 101 1.59 12.63 12.60
N ASN A 102 0.40 12.03 12.65
CA ASN A 102 0.17 10.87 13.49
C ASN A 102 0.95 9.66 12.95
N VAL A 103 1.47 8.87 13.86
CA VAL A 103 2.20 7.63 13.58
C VAL A 103 1.24 6.47 13.74
N VAL A 104 1.17 5.62 12.73
CA VAL A 104 0.28 4.46 12.72
C VAL A 104 0.92 3.28 13.43
N ASP A 105 0.15 2.54 14.23
CA ASP A 105 0.54 1.25 14.77
C ASP A 105 0.45 0.18 13.67
N ILE A 106 1.59 -0.06 13.01
CA ILE A 106 1.66 -0.95 11.84
C ILE A 106 1.35 -2.40 12.24
N ASP A 107 1.88 -2.85 13.38
CA ASP A 107 1.65 -4.22 13.88
C ASP A 107 0.16 -4.48 14.09
N ALA A 108 -0.54 -3.57 14.75
CA ALA A 108 -1.98 -3.69 15.01
C ALA A 108 -2.81 -3.71 13.71
N TRP A 109 -2.46 -2.87 12.73
CA TRP A 109 -3.18 -2.81 11.45
C TRP A 109 -2.88 -4.02 10.56
N ALA A 110 -1.65 -4.53 10.55
CA ALA A 110 -1.29 -5.75 9.85
C ALA A 110 -2.04 -6.96 10.44
N GLU A 111 -2.04 -7.11 11.78
CA GLU A 111 -2.77 -8.18 12.47
C GLU A 111 -4.27 -8.13 12.16
N ALA A 112 -4.90 -6.95 12.28
CA ALA A 112 -6.33 -6.78 12.01
C ALA A 112 -6.68 -7.09 10.55
N SER A 113 -5.82 -6.69 9.59
CA SER A 113 -6.02 -6.95 8.17
C SER A 113 -5.89 -8.44 7.85
N HIS A 114 -4.83 -9.08 8.35
CA HIS A 114 -4.56 -10.50 8.11
C HIS A 114 -5.62 -11.40 8.74
N ALA A 115 -6.16 -11.05 9.91
CA ALA A 115 -7.26 -11.77 10.53
C ALA A 115 -8.53 -11.84 9.63
N LEU A 116 -8.65 -10.92 8.68
CA LEU A 116 -9.74 -10.85 7.71
C LEU A 116 -9.34 -11.32 6.30
N GLY A 117 -8.13 -11.87 6.14
CA GLY A 117 -7.59 -12.32 4.85
C GLY A 117 -7.38 -11.17 3.85
N LEU A 118 -6.98 -9.99 4.34
CA LEU A 118 -6.72 -8.80 3.54
C LEU A 118 -5.24 -8.42 3.62
N PRO A 119 -4.60 -8.05 2.49
CA PRO A 119 -3.27 -7.47 2.52
C PRO A 119 -3.32 -6.05 3.09
N PHE A 120 -2.28 -5.69 3.87
CA PHE A 120 -2.05 -4.35 4.35
C PHE A 120 -1.01 -3.64 3.50
N ILE A 121 -1.44 -2.61 2.78
CA ILE A 121 -0.59 -1.74 1.95
C ILE A 121 -0.33 -0.44 2.69
N ILE A 122 0.92 -0.02 2.76
CA ILE A 122 1.28 1.18 3.52
C ILE A 122 2.20 2.11 2.70
N ASP A 123 1.90 3.40 2.72
CA ASP A 123 2.81 4.42 2.19
C ASP A 123 3.81 4.84 3.27
N SER A 124 5.09 4.59 3.03
CA SER A 124 6.18 4.94 3.94
C SER A 124 7.08 6.07 3.41
N THR A 125 6.50 6.95 2.61
CA THR A 125 7.22 8.08 1.99
C THR A 125 7.91 8.97 3.01
N VAL A 126 7.26 9.25 4.16
CA VAL A 126 7.81 10.17 5.18
C VAL A 126 8.88 9.49 6.01
N ALA A 127 8.64 8.27 6.49
CA ALA A 127 9.58 7.52 7.31
C ALA A 127 10.79 7.06 6.52
N THR A 128 10.60 6.59 5.29
CA THR A 128 11.59 5.88 4.47
C THR A 128 12.12 4.61 5.14
N PRO A 129 12.81 3.70 4.44
CA PRO A 129 13.39 2.50 5.04
C PRO A 129 14.46 2.80 6.10
N TYR A 130 14.88 4.05 6.21
CA TYR A 130 15.86 4.46 7.20
C TYR A 130 15.28 4.58 8.61
N LEU A 131 14.08 5.14 8.75
CA LEU A 131 13.42 5.30 10.05
C LEU A 131 12.50 4.14 10.40
N CYS A 132 11.85 3.53 9.41
CA CYS A 132 10.91 2.44 9.61
C CYS A 132 10.86 1.55 8.38
N ARG A 133 10.89 0.25 8.58
CA ARG A 133 10.63 -0.77 7.56
C ARG A 133 9.31 -1.44 7.87
N PRO A 134 8.21 -1.02 7.26
CA PRO A 134 6.89 -1.56 7.56
C PRO A 134 6.77 -3.07 7.35
N ILE A 135 7.57 -3.64 6.46
CA ILE A 135 7.63 -5.10 6.24
C ILE A 135 8.01 -5.87 7.51
N GLU A 136 8.91 -5.32 8.32
CA GLU A 136 9.30 -5.93 9.61
C GLU A 136 8.17 -5.90 10.65
N HIS A 137 7.11 -5.12 10.37
CA HIS A 137 5.91 -4.94 11.18
C HIS A 137 4.65 -5.54 10.54
N GLY A 138 4.82 -6.39 9.52
CA GLY A 138 3.71 -7.14 8.92
C GLY A 138 3.02 -6.48 7.73
N ALA A 139 3.49 -5.33 7.23
CA ALA A 139 2.98 -4.78 5.98
C ALA A 139 3.35 -5.69 4.80
N ASP A 140 2.41 -5.93 3.90
CA ASP A 140 2.58 -6.82 2.76
C ASP A 140 3.13 -6.10 1.53
N VAL A 141 2.71 -4.85 1.34
CA VAL A 141 3.19 -3.99 0.25
C VAL A 141 3.51 -2.61 0.81
N VAL A 142 4.70 -2.12 0.49
CA VAL A 142 5.12 -0.77 0.87
C VAL A 142 5.24 0.09 -0.39
N VAL A 143 4.64 1.28 -0.36
CA VAL A 143 4.77 2.25 -1.45
C VAL A 143 5.54 3.48 -1.01
N HIS A 144 6.25 4.09 -1.95
CA HIS A 144 7.02 5.30 -1.72
C HIS A 144 6.86 6.31 -2.83
N SER A 145 6.70 7.57 -2.48
CA SER A 145 7.10 8.67 -3.35
C SER A 145 8.61 8.93 -3.17
N THR A 146 9.42 8.34 -4.03
CA THR A 146 10.88 8.55 -3.97
C THR A 146 11.30 9.96 -4.36
N THR A 147 10.34 10.77 -4.84
CA THR A 147 10.43 12.22 -5.02
C THR A 147 10.81 12.95 -3.73
N LYS A 148 10.42 12.41 -2.57
CA LYS A 148 10.50 13.08 -1.27
C LYS A 148 11.81 12.73 -0.56
N TYR A 149 11.73 12.16 0.64
CA TYR A 149 12.90 11.97 1.50
C TYR A 149 13.91 10.95 0.98
N MET A 150 13.49 9.94 0.21
CA MET A 150 14.43 9.01 -0.42
C MET A 150 15.32 9.69 -1.47
N GLY A 151 14.73 10.53 -2.32
CA GLY A 151 15.49 11.36 -3.27
C GLY A 151 16.26 12.48 -2.58
N GLY A 152 15.66 13.10 -1.57
CA GLY A 152 16.25 14.06 -0.66
C GLY A 152 16.66 15.42 -1.22
N HIS A 153 16.51 15.64 -2.52
CA HIS A 153 17.04 16.84 -3.21
C HIS A 153 15.96 17.71 -3.85
N GLY A 154 14.71 17.23 -3.94
CA GLY A 154 13.61 17.96 -4.57
C GLY A 154 13.76 18.17 -6.09
N THR A 155 14.66 17.45 -6.75
CA THR A 155 15.04 17.65 -8.16
C THR A 155 14.51 16.57 -9.09
N SER A 156 14.06 15.45 -8.57
CA SER A 156 13.61 14.29 -9.37
C SER A 156 12.30 13.74 -8.85
N MET A 157 11.45 13.30 -9.74
CA MET A 157 10.22 12.57 -9.39
C MET A 157 10.43 11.07 -9.58
N GLY A 158 9.78 10.28 -8.72
CA GLY A 158 9.77 8.84 -8.81
C GLY A 158 8.87 8.23 -7.76
N GLY A 159 8.62 6.94 -7.92
CA GLY A 159 7.93 6.12 -6.94
C GLY A 159 8.49 4.71 -6.94
N ALA A 160 8.12 3.95 -5.92
CA ALA A 160 8.42 2.54 -5.81
C ALA A 160 7.28 1.80 -5.12
N ILE A 161 7.08 0.56 -5.53
CA ILE A 161 6.26 -0.44 -4.85
C ILE A 161 7.20 -1.54 -4.42
N VAL A 162 7.12 -1.98 -3.16
CA VAL A 162 7.92 -3.08 -2.63
C VAL A 162 6.98 -4.17 -2.14
N ASP A 163 7.21 -5.38 -2.60
CA ASP A 163 6.49 -6.58 -2.15
C ASP A 163 7.28 -7.25 -1.02
N ALA A 164 6.62 -7.47 0.10
CA ALA A 164 7.19 -8.20 1.23
C ALA A 164 7.32 -9.71 0.95
N GLY A 165 6.44 -10.26 0.11
CA GLY A 165 6.32 -11.69 -0.14
C GLY A 165 5.70 -12.47 1.03
N ASN A 166 5.04 -11.78 1.96
CA ASN A 166 4.49 -12.37 3.19
C ASN A 166 3.03 -12.76 3.06
N PHE A 167 2.26 -12.10 2.20
CA PHE A 167 0.84 -12.40 2.04
C PHE A 167 0.63 -13.67 1.22
N ASP A 168 -0.11 -14.63 1.77
CA ASP A 168 -0.41 -15.90 1.07
C ASP A 168 -1.59 -15.71 0.09
N TRP A 169 -1.29 -15.21 -1.11
CA TRP A 169 -2.27 -15.02 -2.17
C TRP A 169 -2.99 -16.31 -2.55
N ALA A 170 -2.31 -17.45 -2.46
CA ALA A 170 -2.87 -18.76 -2.82
C ALA A 170 -3.92 -19.23 -1.80
N ALA A 171 -3.71 -18.97 -0.51
CA ALA A 171 -4.68 -19.26 0.54
C ALA A 171 -5.96 -18.42 0.40
N HIS A 172 -5.87 -17.29 -0.29
CA HIS A 172 -6.98 -16.35 -0.52
C HIS A 172 -7.38 -16.24 -2.01
N ALA A 173 -7.17 -17.32 -2.79
CA ALA A 173 -7.40 -17.36 -4.24
C ALA A 173 -8.83 -16.97 -4.65
N ASP A 174 -9.83 -17.30 -3.84
CA ASP A 174 -11.23 -16.93 -4.09
C ASP A 174 -11.43 -15.40 -4.10
N ARG A 175 -10.68 -14.70 -3.27
CA ARG A 175 -10.71 -13.23 -3.18
C ARG A 175 -9.77 -12.58 -4.21
N PHE A 176 -8.64 -13.21 -4.50
CA PHE A 176 -7.58 -12.70 -5.37
C PHE A 176 -7.23 -13.67 -6.51
N PRO A 177 -8.20 -14.01 -7.39
CA PRO A 177 -7.95 -15.00 -8.44
C PRO A 177 -6.82 -14.59 -9.39
N MET A 178 -6.66 -13.29 -9.67
CA MET A 178 -5.60 -12.77 -10.54
C MET A 178 -4.18 -12.97 -9.96
N MET A 179 -4.06 -13.03 -8.64
CA MET A 179 -2.76 -13.22 -7.96
C MET A 179 -2.41 -14.70 -7.76
N ALA A 180 -3.40 -15.58 -7.85
CA ALA A 180 -3.24 -17.01 -7.59
C ALA A 180 -3.21 -17.87 -8.87
N THR A 181 -3.60 -17.31 -10.03
CA THR A 181 -3.67 -18.05 -11.29
C THR A 181 -2.55 -17.57 -12.22
N PRO A 182 -1.68 -18.47 -12.74
CA PRO A 182 -0.70 -18.08 -13.74
C PRO A 182 -1.38 -17.48 -14.97
N ASP A 183 -0.80 -16.40 -15.52
CA ASP A 183 -1.18 -15.88 -16.82
C ASP A 183 -0.89 -16.95 -17.89
N ALA A 184 -1.87 -17.16 -18.82
CA ALA A 184 -1.79 -18.14 -19.89
C ALA A 184 -0.85 -17.70 -21.02
#